data_b4597f591e3136d91d83439d3bf9c2dc
#
_entry.id   b4597f591e3136d91d83439d3bf9c2dc
#
_cell.length_a   1.000
_cell.length_b   1.000
_cell.length_c   1.000
_cell.angle_alpha   90.00
_cell.angle_beta   90.00
_cell.angle_gamma   90.00
#
_symmetry.space_group_name_H-M   'P 1'
#
loop_
_entity.id
_entity.type
_entity.pdbx_description
1 polymer ?
#
loop_
_entity_poly.entity_id
_entity_poly.type
_entity_poly.pdbx_seq_one_letter_code
_entity_poly.pdbx_strand_id
1 'polypeptide(L)'
;MEYARLVRMFGDVPYYDHVVDNTDEKALYKGRDSRDFVMDKVLEDLEFAADNVKEADGTDGLCVNRHVVNAFESRIMLFEGTWQKYREGNTELAKKYLEAAKTAANRVMSAQKYKISSDYKALTISLDLAGNPEMILYRSYVEGILTHAEMSWQSEQTLGNGPSKDLVDSYLTTNGLPIHQDGNTVFKGDKVFKDEMTDRDPRLAANIDLEGVRLNGIAGAVYGIGGYFGTRFVNEDLFNTAAGQSNTNTTDAPIMKLNEVLLNYLEAAAELNDMGAYTLSQKDLDITINEIRKRASVNMPAVTLSGKNFSVNGVIINDPDRDLGNSEVLVTMKFRLSFGKYVVKDASNWCMKAFASMIFAVGENCIMRI
;
A
#
# COMPACT_ATOMS: atom_id res chain seq x y z
N MET A 1 -9.81 11.18 10.32
CA MET A 1 -9.24 9.80 10.30
C MET A 1 -10.28 8.77 10.78
N GLU A 2 -10.80 8.87 11.99
CA GLU A 2 -11.73 7.86 12.54
C GLU A 2 -13.03 7.74 11.75
N TYR A 3 -13.63 8.86 11.34
CA TYR A 3 -14.83 8.82 10.49
C TYR A 3 -14.60 8.15 9.14
N ALA A 4 -13.46 8.37 8.49
CA ALA A 4 -13.11 7.66 7.26
C ALA A 4 -13.06 6.14 7.48
N ARG A 5 -12.54 5.70 8.65
CA ARG A 5 -12.50 4.29 9.03
C ARG A 5 -13.91 3.73 9.30
N LEU A 6 -14.72 4.48 10.05
CA LEU A 6 -16.10 4.08 10.34
C LEU A 6 -16.94 3.96 9.07
N VAL A 7 -16.89 4.95 8.19
CA VAL A 7 -17.60 4.95 6.91
C VAL A 7 -17.17 3.78 6.03
N ARG A 8 -15.87 3.48 5.99
CA ARG A 8 -15.37 2.34 5.23
C ARG A 8 -15.89 0.99 5.75
N MET A 9 -16.07 0.84 7.06
CA MET A 9 -16.52 -0.40 7.68
C MET A 9 -18.04 -0.55 7.69
N PHE A 10 -18.77 0.56 7.87
CA PHE A 10 -20.19 0.54 8.20
C PHE A 10 -21.08 1.30 7.20
N GLY A 11 -20.51 1.96 6.19
CA GLY A 11 -21.24 2.83 5.29
C GLY A 11 -21.67 4.12 6.00
N ASP A 12 -22.98 4.42 5.95
CA ASP A 12 -23.57 5.54 6.66
C ASP A 12 -23.35 5.44 8.18
N VAL A 13 -22.95 6.53 8.81
CA VAL A 13 -22.69 6.60 10.26
C VAL A 13 -23.15 7.94 10.83
N PRO A 14 -23.56 8.02 12.10
CA PRO A 14 -23.87 9.31 12.72
C PRO A 14 -22.60 10.17 12.80
N TYR A 15 -22.65 11.38 12.28
CA TYR A 15 -21.56 12.36 12.35
C TYR A 15 -21.80 13.36 13.47
N TYR A 16 -20.78 13.60 14.26
CA TYR A 16 -20.78 14.61 15.33
C TYR A 16 -19.51 15.46 15.18
N ASP A 17 -19.69 16.77 15.20
CA ASP A 17 -18.63 17.77 15.20
C ASP A 17 -18.33 18.33 16.59
N HIS A 18 -19.00 17.81 17.60
CA HIS A 18 -18.90 18.21 19.00
C HIS A 18 -19.01 17.00 19.94
N VAL A 19 -18.63 17.21 21.19
CA VAL A 19 -18.80 16.19 22.23
C VAL A 19 -20.27 16.06 22.56
N VAL A 20 -20.80 14.83 22.45
CA VAL A 20 -22.19 14.52 22.79
C VAL A 20 -22.28 14.26 24.30
N ASP A 21 -23.21 14.96 24.97
CA ASP A 21 -23.49 14.72 26.37
C ASP A 21 -24.19 13.37 26.54
N ASN A 22 -23.81 12.60 27.55
CA ASN A 22 -24.36 11.26 27.83
C ASN A 22 -25.83 11.30 28.27
N THR A 23 -26.41 12.48 28.55
CA THR A 23 -27.81 12.70 28.86
C THR A 23 -28.61 13.20 27.66
N ASP A 24 -27.99 13.54 26.56
CA ASP A 24 -28.69 13.96 25.33
C ASP A 24 -29.10 12.73 24.49
N GLU A 25 -30.23 12.13 24.90
CA GLU A 25 -30.77 10.96 24.19
C GLU A 25 -31.04 11.24 22.72
N LYS A 26 -31.43 12.46 22.34
CA LYS A 26 -31.71 12.80 20.95
C LYS A 26 -30.42 12.76 20.10
N ALA A 27 -29.32 13.25 20.62
CA ALA A 27 -28.02 13.15 19.96
C ALA A 27 -27.51 11.69 19.95
N LEU A 28 -27.59 10.99 21.10
CA LEU A 28 -27.09 9.61 21.21
C LEU A 28 -27.82 8.62 20.28
N TYR A 29 -29.12 8.83 20.03
CA TYR A 29 -29.90 7.98 19.14
C TYR A 29 -30.25 8.61 17.79
N LYS A 30 -29.44 9.58 17.36
CA LYS A 30 -29.52 10.19 16.03
C LYS A 30 -29.38 9.13 14.94
N GLY A 31 -30.13 9.30 13.84
CA GLY A 31 -29.98 8.47 12.64
C GLY A 31 -28.59 8.58 12.00
N ARG A 32 -28.30 7.69 11.07
CA ARG A 32 -27.05 7.73 10.30
C ARG A 32 -27.07 8.86 9.28
N ASP A 33 -26.01 9.58 9.19
CA ASP A 33 -25.76 10.53 8.10
C ASP A 33 -25.18 9.76 6.90
N SER A 34 -25.45 10.24 5.69
CA SER A 34 -24.98 9.57 4.48
C SER A 34 -23.44 9.55 4.40
N ARG A 35 -22.91 8.50 3.79
CA ARG A 35 -21.49 8.35 3.47
C ARG A 35 -20.91 9.60 2.87
N ASP A 36 -21.58 10.15 1.86
CA ASP A 36 -21.12 11.31 1.10
C ASP A 36 -20.96 12.54 1.99
N PHE A 37 -21.98 12.80 2.85
CA PHE A 37 -21.91 13.91 3.80
C PHE A 37 -20.75 13.75 4.79
N VAL A 38 -20.57 12.54 5.35
CA VAL A 38 -19.50 12.30 6.33
C VAL A 38 -18.13 12.42 5.65
N MET A 39 -17.96 11.88 4.43
CA MET A 39 -16.68 11.96 3.71
C MET A 39 -16.36 13.38 3.22
N ASP A 40 -17.36 14.20 2.93
CA ASP A 40 -17.16 15.62 2.68
C ASP A 40 -16.61 16.33 3.92
N LYS A 41 -17.15 16.04 5.10
CA LYS A 41 -16.61 16.56 6.37
C LYS A 41 -15.19 16.08 6.66
N VAL A 42 -14.89 14.83 6.34
CA VAL A 42 -13.52 14.29 6.44
C VAL A 42 -12.55 15.02 5.53
N LEU A 43 -12.96 15.35 4.30
CA LEU A 43 -12.13 16.13 3.37
C LEU A 43 -11.92 17.56 3.89
N GLU A 44 -12.99 18.26 4.33
CA GLU A 44 -12.90 19.60 4.92
C GLU A 44 -11.91 19.62 6.10
N ASP A 45 -11.98 18.64 7.00
CA ASP A 45 -11.08 18.52 8.16
C ASP A 45 -9.62 18.29 7.74
N LEU A 46 -9.38 17.44 6.72
CA LEU A 46 -8.04 17.14 6.23
C LEU A 46 -7.41 18.36 5.54
N GLU A 47 -8.16 19.05 4.70
CA GLU A 47 -7.71 20.30 4.04
C GLU A 47 -7.42 21.39 5.09
N PHE A 48 -8.31 21.57 6.07
CA PHE A 48 -8.06 22.49 7.18
C PHE A 48 -6.78 22.11 7.95
N ALA A 49 -6.57 20.84 8.24
CA ALA A 49 -5.36 20.38 8.92
C ALA A 49 -4.11 20.60 8.05
N ALA A 50 -4.18 20.34 6.73
CA ALA A 50 -3.07 20.57 5.81
C ALA A 50 -2.63 22.04 5.75
N ASP A 51 -3.58 22.97 5.90
CA ASP A 51 -3.29 24.39 5.88
C ASP A 51 -2.76 24.93 7.22
N ASN A 52 -3.18 24.33 8.35
CA ASN A 52 -2.92 24.88 9.69
C ASN A 52 -1.85 24.12 10.48
N VAL A 53 -1.59 22.85 10.19
CA VAL A 53 -0.53 22.07 10.86
C VAL A 53 0.84 22.51 10.33
N LYS A 54 1.81 22.65 11.24
CA LYS A 54 3.19 23.01 10.88
C LYS A 54 3.82 21.98 9.93
N GLU A 55 4.67 22.47 9.05
CA GLU A 55 5.43 21.62 8.14
C GLU A 55 6.47 20.74 8.88
N ALA A 56 7.10 21.32 9.89
CA ALA A 56 8.01 20.60 10.79
C ALA A 56 7.56 20.83 12.23
N ASP A 57 7.19 19.76 12.91
CA ASP A 57 6.80 19.78 14.32
C ASP A 57 7.22 18.48 14.98
N GLY A 58 7.91 18.59 16.13
CA GLY A 58 8.44 17.45 16.87
C GLY A 58 9.54 16.70 16.10
N THR A 59 9.71 15.41 16.44
CA THR A 59 10.71 14.54 15.83
C THR A 59 10.24 14.05 14.47
N ASP A 60 11.06 14.23 13.44
CA ASP A 60 10.76 13.80 12.07
C ASP A 60 10.42 12.31 12.02
N GLY A 61 9.32 12.01 11.33
CA GLY A 61 8.82 10.66 11.17
C GLY A 61 8.05 10.09 12.36
N LEU A 62 8.07 10.75 13.54
CA LEU A 62 7.35 10.30 14.74
C LEU A 62 6.17 11.17 15.12
N CYS A 63 6.06 12.37 14.54
CA CYS A 63 5.01 13.33 14.84
C CYS A 63 4.19 13.67 13.60
N VAL A 64 2.92 14.01 13.83
CA VAL A 64 2.05 14.46 12.75
C VAL A 64 2.45 15.88 12.34
N ASN A 65 2.83 16.04 11.09
CA ASN A 65 3.14 17.30 10.45
C ASN A 65 2.32 17.46 9.16
N ARG A 66 2.45 18.57 8.45
CA ARG A 66 1.72 18.84 7.20
C ARG A 66 1.90 17.74 6.15
N HIS A 67 3.09 17.18 6.02
CA HIS A 67 3.35 16.10 5.05
C HIS A 67 2.60 14.82 5.42
N VAL A 68 2.53 14.48 6.71
CA VAL A 68 1.74 13.34 7.21
C VAL A 68 0.26 13.56 6.89
N VAL A 69 -0.29 14.76 7.16
CA VAL A 69 -1.69 15.07 6.85
C VAL A 69 -1.96 14.87 5.35
N ASN A 70 -1.19 15.50 4.47
CA ASN A 70 -1.36 15.35 3.02
C ASN A 70 -1.18 13.90 2.54
N ALA A 71 -0.25 13.15 3.10
CA ALA A 71 -0.06 11.75 2.73
C ALA A 71 -1.27 10.88 3.11
N PHE A 72 -1.86 11.10 4.29
CA PHE A 72 -3.10 10.42 4.68
C PHE A 72 -4.31 10.89 3.91
N GLU A 73 -4.42 12.18 3.59
CA GLU A 73 -5.46 12.72 2.72
C GLU A 73 -5.42 12.01 1.36
N SER A 74 -4.23 11.87 0.75
CA SER A 74 -4.08 11.17 -0.53
C SER A 74 -4.58 9.73 -0.47
N ARG A 75 -4.31 9.01 0.62
CA ARG A 75 -4.77 7.63 0.84
C ARG A 75 -6.29 7.53 0.99
N ILE A 76 -6.85 8.40 1.85
CA ILE A 76 -8.27 8.37 2.20
C ILE A 76 -9.13 8.79 1.01
N MET A 77 -8.75 9.87 0.35
CA MET A 77 -9.51 10.41 -0.77
C MET A 77 -9.38 9.56 -2.02
N LEU A 78 -8.24 8.88 -2.24
CA LEU A 78 -8.12 7.88 -3.30
C LEU A 78 -9.08 6.71 -3.08
N PHE A 79 -9.16 6.20 -1.85
CA PHE A 79 -10.11 5.14 -1.51
C PHE A 79 -11.55 5.59 -1.77
N GLU A 80 -11.93 6.75 -1.28
CA GLU A 80 -13.30 7.25 -1.43
C GLU A 80 -13.63 7.56 -2.89
N GLY A 81 -12.73 8.18 -3.63
CA GLY A 81 -12.93 8.48 -5.05
C GLY A 81 -13.12 7.22 -5.90
N THR A 82 -12.34 6.17 -5.64
CA THR A 82 -12.53 4.88 -6.31
C THR A 82 -13.80 4.16 -5.86
N TRP A 83 -14.20 4.30 -4.59
CA TRP A 83 -15.48 3.80 -4.11
C TRP A 83 -16.65 4.46 -4.84
N GLN A 84 -16.66 5.79 -4.91
CA GLN A 84 -17.71 6.54 -5.59
C GLN A 84 -17.79 6.18 -7.08
N LYS A 85 -16.64 5.99 -7.75
CA LYS A 85 -16.58 5.58 -9.15
C LYS A 85 -17.15 4.18 -9.39
N TYR A 86 -16.71 3.18 -8.62
CA TYR A 86 -16.95 1.78 -8.94
C TYR A 86 -18.09 1.13 -8.16
N ARG A 87 -18.54 1.74 -7.07
CA ARG A 87 -19.61 1.18 -6.23
C ARG A 87 -20.88 2.02 -6.29
N GLU A 88 -20.75 3.32 -6.14
CA GLU A 88 -21.90 4.22 -6.14
C GLU A 88 -22.25 4.72 -7.54
N GLY A 89 -21.31 4.66 -8.48
CA GLY A 89 -21.49 5.23 -9.83
C GLY A 89 -21.60 6.76 -9.85
N ASN A 90 -21.18 7.42 -8.76
CA ASN A 90 -21.24 8.87 -8.62
C ASN A 90 -20.01 9.54 -9.19
N THR A 91 -20.08 9.89 -10.48
CA THR A 91 -18.97 10.47 -11.24
C THR A 91 -18.48 11.79 -10.66
N GLU A 92 -19.37 12.65 -10.15
CA GLU A 92 -19.00 13.96 -9.63
C GLU A 92 -18.23 13.86 -8.31
N LEU A 93 -18.72 13.06 -7.37
CA LEU A 93 -18.00 12.81 -6.11
C LEU A 93 -16.71 12.03 -6.36
N ALA A 94 -16.71 11.08 -7.29
CA ALA A 94 -15.50 10.37 -7.69
C ALA A 94 -14.41 11.34 -8.14
N LYS A 95 -14.73 12.26 -9.06
CA LYS A 95 -13.78 13.29 -9.51
C LYS A 95 -13.29 14.16 -8.36
N LYS A 96 -14.21 14.67 -7.53
CA LYS A 96 -13.88 15.51 -6.36
C LYS A 96 -12.83 14.86 -5.47
N TYR A 97 -13.06 13.63 -5.06
CA TYR A 97 -12.16 12.94 -4.13
C TYR A 97 -10.86 12.48 -4.80
N LEU A 98 -10.89 12.08 -6.08
CA LEU A 98 -9.68 11.74 -6.81
C LEU A 98 -8.79 12.96 -7.08
N GLU A 99 -9.37 14.13 -7.35
CA GLU A 99 -8.63 15.38 -7.49
C GLU A 99 -8.00 15.80 -6.15
N ALA A 100 -8.73 15.66 -5.03
CA ALA A 100 -8.20 15.89 -3.70
C ALA A 100 -7.01 14.93 -3.41
N ALA A 101 -7.17 13.64 -3.69
CA ALA A 101 -6.12 12.66 -3.52
C ALA A 101 -4.85 12.99 -4.30
N LYS A 102 -5.00 13.32 -5.60
CA LYS A 102 -3.89 13.71 -6.47
C LYS A 102 -3.22 14.99 -5.99
N THR A 103 -4.01 15.98 -5.56
CA THR A 103 -3.50 17.26 -5.07
C THR A 103 -2.71 17.10 -3.78
N ALA A 104 -3.25 16.36 -2.82
CA ALA A 104 -2.59 16.08 -1.55
C ALA A 104 -1.26 15.33 -1.76
N ALA A 105 -1.27 14.28 -2.60
CA ALA A 105 -0.04 13.56 -2.95
C ALA A 105 1.00 14.50 -3.60
N ASN A 106 0.56 15.36 -4.54
CA ASN A 106 1.44 16.31 -5.19
C ASN A 106 2.06 17.33 -4.22
N ARG A 107 1.34 17.76 -3.18
CA ARG A 107 1.88 18.64 -2.12
C ARG A 107 3.07 18.00 -1.41
N VAL A 108 3.01 16.70 -1.11
CA VAL A 108 4.13 15.95 -0.50
C VAL A 108 5.29 15.81 -1.48
N MET A 109 5.01 15.45 -2.73
CA MET A 109 6.03 15.27 -3.77
C MET A 109 6.78 16.56 -4.09
N SER A 110 6.04 17.67 -4.22
CA SER A 110 6.60 18.98 -4.58
C SER A 110 7.46 19.60 -3.47
N ALA A 111 7.28 19.18 -2.23
CA ALA A 111 8.12 19.62 -1.11
C ALA A 111 9.55 19.08 -1.21
N GLN A 112 9.80 18.04 -2.00
CA GLN A 112 11.11 17.41 -2.22
C GLN A 112 11.87 17.03 -0.94
N LYS A 113 11.15 16.90 0.17
CA LYS A 113 11.71 16.52 1.47
C LYS A 113 12.09 15.05 1.51
N TYR A 114 11.29 14.21 0.86
CA TYR A 114 11.45 12.75 0.89
C TYR A 114 11.99 12.23 -0.43
N LYS A 115 12.70 11.08 -0.38
CA LYS A 115 13.28 10.41 -1.55
C LYS A 115 13.12 8.90 -1.40
N ILE A 116 13.05 8.18 -2.51
CA ILE A 116 13.04 6.72 -2.49
C ILE A 116 14.36 6.20 -1.90
N SER A 117 14.27 5.37 -0.87
CA SER A 117 15.41 4.69 -0.25
C SER A 117 16.04 3.69 -1.23
N SER A 118 17.34 3.49 -1.16
CA SER A 118 18.06 2.54 -2.03
C SER A 118 17.73 1.08 -1.74
N ASP A 119 17.43 0.75 -0.49
CA ASP A 119 17.13 -0.61 -0.05
C ASP A 119 15.65 -0.76 0.31
N TYR A 120 14.98 -1.69 -0.38
CA TYR A 120 13.57 -1.99 -0.16
C TYR A 120 13.34 -2.81 1.13
N LYS A 121 14.20 -3.81 1.40
CA LYS A 121 14.05 -4.69 2.56
C LYS A 121 14.30 -3.94 3.87
N ALA A 122 15.30 -3.05 3.88
CA ALA A 122 15.62 -2.22 5.05
C ALA A 122 14.44 -1.41 5.59
N LEU A 123 13.48 -1.05 4.74
CA LEU A 123 12.26 -0.32 5.17
C LEU A 123 11.39 -1.09 6.18
N THR A 124 11.55 -2.40 6.28
CA THR A 124 10.68 -3.26 7.10
C THR A 124 11.41 -4.07 8.15
N ILE A 125 12.75 -4.07 8.11
CA ILE A 125 13.57 -4.83 9.06
C ILE A 125 14.48 -3.95 9.92
N SER A 126 14.47 -2.62 9.71
CA SER A 126 15.33 -1.71 10.44
C SER A 126 14.94 -1.63 11.93
N LEU A 127 15.94 -1.57 12.80
CA LEU A 127 15.76 -1.29 14.22
C LEU A 127 15.61 0.20 14.50
N ASP A 128 15.96 1.05 13.53
CA ASP A 128 15.84 2.49 13.62
C ASP A 128 15.58 3.05 12.21
N LEU A 129 14.41 3.65 12.03
CA LEU A 129 14.00 4.32 10.78
C LEU A 129 14.27 5.83 10.82
N ALA A 130 14.87 6.36 11.89
CA ALA A 130 15.23 7.76 11.95
C ALA A 130 16.18 8.13 10.80
N GLY A 131 15.89 9.25 10.13
CA GLY A 131 16.68 9.71 8.99
C GLY A 131 16.54 8.89 7.71
N ASN A 132 15.70 7.86 7.67
CA ASN A 132 15.41 7.16 6.42
C ASN A 132 14.66 8.12 5.47
N PRO A 133 15.20 8.39 4.26
CA PRO A 133 14.69 9.43 3.38
C PRO A 133 13.28 9.14 2.82
N GLU A 134 12.80 7.92 2.90
CA GLU A 134 11.49 7.52 2.41
C GLU A 134 10.39 7.56 3.48
N MET A 135 10.78 7.63 4.78
CA MET A 135 9.83 7.59 5.88
C MET A 135 9.14 8.94 6.09
N ILE A 136 7.81 8.95 5.95
CA ILE A 136 6.96 10.10 6.28
C ILE A 136 6.45 9.97 7.71
N LEU A 137 6.04 8.76 8.09
CA LEU A 137 5.62 8.44 9.46
C LEU A 137 5.96 6.98 9.76
N TYR A 138 6.52 6.73 10.93
CA TYR A 138 6.78 5.39 11.44
C TYR A 138 6.51 5.32 12.94
N ARG A 139 6.43 4.11 13.47
CA ARG A 139 6.37 3.87 14.91
C ARG A 139 7.70 3.30 15.36
N SER A 140 8.33 3.95 16.29
CA SER A 140 9.55 3.46 16.92
C SER A 140 9.23 2.46 18.02
N TYR A 141 10.03 1.40 18.08
CA TYR A 141 9.97 0.37 19.12
C TYR A 141 11.31 0.31 19.85
N VAL A 142 11.25 0.28 21.17
CA VAL A 142 12.43 0.38 22.04
C VAL A 142 12.35 -0.69 23.14
N GLU A 143 13.43 -1.42 23.33
CA GLU A 143 13.54 -2.43 24.37
C GLU A 143 13.19 -1.86 25.76
N GLY A 144 12.39 -2.58 26.51
CA GLY A 144 11.94 -2.20 27.85
C GLY A 144 10.86 -1.10 27.89
N ILE A 145 10.51 -0.48 26.74
CA ILE A 145 9.49 0.57 26.64
C ILE A 145 8.29 0.10 25.82
N LEU A 146 8.54 -0.28 24.58
CA LEU A 146 7.52 -0.72 23.64
C LEU A 146 8.12 -1.72 22.66
N THR A 147 7.56 -2.90 22.62
CA THR A 147 7.99 -4.00 21.74
C THR A 147 6.78 -4.60 21.02
N HIS A 148 7.03 -5.49 20.08
CA HIS A 148 6.00 -6.22 19.35
C HIS A 148 6.41 -7.67 19.11
N ALA A 149 5.54 -8.46 18.49
CA ALA A 149 5.75 -9.87 18.21
C ALA A 149 5.77 -10.21 16.70
N GLU A 150 5.86 -9.21 15.82
CA GLU A 150 5.66 -9.41 14.38
C GLU A 150 6.67 -10.41 13.79
N MET A 151 7.95 -10.28 14.12
CA MET A 151 8.98 -11.21 13.65
C MET A 151 8.70 -12.63 14.11
N SER A 152 8.33 -12.83 15.38
CA SER A 152 8.02 -14.15 15.93
C SER A 152 6.79 -14.74 15.25
N TRP A 153 5.76 -13.93 14.98
CA TRP A 153 4.57 -14.36 14.25
C TRP A 153 4.87 -14.73 12.80
N GLN A 154 5.84 -14.10 12.17
CA GLN A 154 6.26 -14.41 10.81
C GLN A 154 7.20 -15.61 10.75
N SER A 155 8.10 -15.77 11.73
CA SER A 155 9.20 -16.75 11.72
C SER A 155 8.96 -17.98 12.58
N GLU A 156 8.01 -17.95 13.52
CA GLU A 156 7.71 -19.05 14.43
C GLU A 156 6.31 -19.62 14.16
N GLN A 157 6.21 -20.82 13.68
CA GLN A 157 5.06 -21.75 13.74
C GLN A 157 3.63 -21.19 13.64
N THR A 158 3.39 -19.96 13.38
CA THR A 158 2.04 -19.46 13.27
C THR A 158 1.44 -19.86 11.93
N LEU A 159 0.70 -20.90 12.00
CA LEU A 159 -0.03 -21.59 10.96
C LEU A 159 -1.03 -20.69 10.22
N GLY A 160 -0.66 -19.61 9.65
CA GLY A 160 -1.68 -18.82 8.94
C GLY A 160 -1.21 -17.56 8.24
N ASN A 161 -0.01 -17.12 8.49
CA ASN A 161 0.48 -15.85 7.98
C ASN A 161 1.41 -16.01 6.77
N GLY A 162 0.93 -16.70 5.75
CA GLY A 162 1.64 -16.78 4.47
C GLY A 162 1.01 -15.91 3.40
N PRO A 163 1.79 -15.40 2.45
CA PRO A 163 1.25 -14.79 1.24
C PRO A 163 0.35 -15.76 0.48
N SER A 164 -0.69 -15.24 -0.16
CA SER A 164 -1.51 -16.08 -1.06
C SER A 164 -0.78 -16.28 -2.38
N LYS A 165 -1.14 -17.36 -3.11
CA LYS A 165 -0.69 -17.59 -4.48
C LYS A 165 -0.92 -16.36 -5.37
N ASP A 166 -2.09 -15.75 -5.29
CA ASP A 166 -2.39 -14.52 -6.02
C ASP A 166 -1.39 -13.40 -5.74
N LEU A 167 -0.91 -13.24 -4.50
CA LEU A 167 0.11 -12.25 -4.18
C LEU A 167 1.43 -12.60 -4.85
N VAL A 168 1.84 -13.84 -4.80
CA VAL A 168 3.07 -14.32 -5.47
C VAL A 168 2.97 -14.12 -6.97
N ASP A 169 1.85 -14.46 -7.57
CA ASP A 169 1.60 -14.30 -9.00
C ASP A 169 1.56 -12.83 -9.44
N SER A 170 1.21 -11.93 -8.53
CA SER A 170 1.19 -10.49 -8.81
C SER A 170 2.56 -9.86 -9.05
N TYR A 171 3.63 -10.47 -8.56
CA TYR A 171 4.98 -9.99 -8.83
C TYR A 171 5.35 -10.26 -10.29
N LEU A 172 6.00 -9.28 -10.89
CA LEU A 172 6.45 -9.34 -12.28
C LEU A 172 7.67 -10.25 -12.44
N THR A 173 8.00 -10.58 -13.66
CA THR A 173 9.32 -11.13 -14.00
C THR A 173 10.35 -10.00 -14.14
N THR A 174 11.64 -10.33 -14.11
CA THR A 174 12.74 -9.34 -14.18
C THR A 174 12.73 -8.48 -15.45
N ASN A 175 12.09 -8.94 -16.53
CA ASN A 175 11.86 -8.13 -17.73
C ASN A 175 10.71 -7.11 -17.59
N GLY A 176 10.04 -7.08 -16.43
CA GLY A 176 8.98 -6.13 -16.10
C GLY A 176 7.58 -6.50 -16.59
N LEU A 177 7.38 -7.72 -17.07
CA LEU A 177 6.10 -8.21 -17.57
C LEU A 177 5.39 -9.13 -16.55
N PRO A 178 4.04 -9.19 -16.56
CA PRO A 178 3.25 -10.18 -15.83
C PRO A 178 3.63 -11.61 -16.21
N ILE A 179 3.53 -12.54 -15.25
CA ILE A 179 4.00 -13.92 -15.42
C ILE A 179 3.27 -14.69 -16.53
N HIS A 180 1.97 -14.43 -16.70
CA HIS A 180 1.13 -15.11 -17.69
C HIS A 180 0.85 -14.28 -18.95
N GLN A 181 1.60 -13.19 -19.13
CA GLN A 181 1.49 -12.39 -20.34
C GLN A 181 2.00 -13.15 -21.55
N ASP A 182 1.24 -13.12 -22.64
CA ASP A 182 1.65 -13.70 -23.93
C ASP A 182 3.02 -13.15 -24.35
N GLY A 183 3.92 -14.06 -24.73
CA GLY A 183 5.28 -13.72 -25.13
C GLY A 183 6.26 -13.48 -23.95
N ASN A 184 5.83 -13.59 -22.71
CA ASN A 184 6.74 -13.58 -21.56
C ASN A 184 7.43 -14.95 -21.44
N THR A 185 8.66 -15.04 -21.91
CA THR A 185 9.47 -16.27 -21.86
C THR A 185 10.37 -16.38 -20.63
N VAL A 186 10.34 -15.39 -19.74
CA VAL A 186 11.19 -15.31 -18.55
C VAL A 186 10.60 -16.17 -17.41
N PHE A 187 9.28 -16.22 -17.28
CA PHE A 187 8.63 -17.05 -16.27
C PHE A 187 8.78 -18.53 -16.57
N LYS A 188 9.31 -19.30 -15.61
CA LYS A 188 9.64 -20.71 -15.79
C LYS A 188 8.51 -21.66 -15.37
N GLY A 189 7.38 -21.11 -14.92
CA GLY A 189 6.23 -21.86 -14.44
C GLY A 189 6.22 -22.03 -12.92
N ASP A 190 5.15 -22.63 -12.40
CA ASP A 190 4.86 -22.76 -10.96
C ASP A 190 4.77 -24.22 -10.48
N LYS A 191 5.16 -25.17 -11.32
CA LYS A 191 5.16 -26.61 -10.93
C LYS A 191 6.25 -26.97 -9.92
N VAL A 192 7.31 -26.19 -9.90
CA VAL A 192 8.44 -26.35 -9.00
C VAL A 192 8.69 -25.00 -8.32
N PHE A 193 8.69 -24.97 -7.01
CA PHE A 193 8.85 -23.74 -6.21
C PHE A 193 10.06 -22.90 -6.65
N LYS A 194 11.20 -23.54 -6.91
CA LYS A 194 12.41 -22.86 -7.37
C LYS A 194 12.20 -22.14 -8.71
N ASP A 195 11.48 -22.76 -9.64
CA ASP A 195 11.20 -22.19 -10.96
C ASP A 195 10.24 -21.01 -10.85
N GLU A 196 9.22 -21.13 -9.99
CA GLU A 196 8.26 -20.08 -9.69
C GLU A 196 8.91 -18.82 -9.12
N MET A 197 9.95 -18.98 -8.30
CA MET A 197 10.64 -17.88 -7.63
C MET A 197 11.82 -17.31 -8.45
N THR A 198 12.22 -17.97 -9.53
CA THR A 198 13.37 -17.55 -10.34
C THR A 198 12.99 -16.45 -11.33
N ASP A 199 13.92 -15.50 -11.56
CA ASP A 199 13.79 -14.40 -12.52
C ASP A 199 12.55 -13.51 -12.27
N ARG A 200 12.20 -13.33 -11.00
CA ARG A 200 11.09 -12.49 -10.55
C ARG A 200 11.57 -11.12 -10.08
N ASP A 201 10.63 -10.20 -9.96
CA ASP A 201 10.83 -8.90 -9.33
C ASP A 201 11.58 -9.07 -8.00
N PRO A 202 12.71 -8.35 -7.77
CA PRO A 202 13.51 -8.51 -6.55
C PRO A 202 12.74 -8.28 -5.24
N ARG A 203 11.63 -7.55 -5.29
CA ARG A 203 10.74 -7.36 -4.13
C ARG A 203 10.05 -8.65 -3.68
N LEU A 204 9.91 -9.64 -4.57
CA LEU A 204 9.43 -10.96 -4.18
C LEU A 204 10.37 -11.60 -3.16
N ALA A 205 11.67 -11.62 -3.46
CA ALA A 205 12.71 -12.16 -2.58
C ALA A 205 12.81 -11.40 -1.24
N ALA A 206 12.49 -10.11 -1.24
CA ALA A 206 12.48 -9.30 -0.02
C ALA A 206 11.28 -9.59 0.89
N ASN A 207 10.21 -10.18 0.37
CA ASN A 207 8.96 -10.42 1.08
C ASN A 207 8.62 -11.89 1.31
N ILE A 208 9.29 -12.80 0.60
CA ILE A 208 9.02 -14.25 0.64
C ILE A 208 10.34 -15.01 0.75
N ASP A 209 10.38 -16.03 1.58
CA ASP A 209 11.53 -16.92 1.67
C ASP A 209 11.63 -17.78 0.40
N LEU A 210 12.71 -17.60 -0.36
CA LEU A 210 12.96 -18.30 -1.61
C LEU A 210 13.49 -19.73 -1.41
N GLU A 211 13.99 -20.05 -0.24
CA GLU A 211 14.51 -21.40 0.09
C GLU A 211 13.42 -22.31 0.69
N GLY A 212 12.24 -21.73 0.93
CA GLY A 212 11.05 -22.46 1.34
C GLY A 212 10.86 -22.57 2.83
N VAL A 213 11.90 -22.44 3.67
CA VAL A 213 11.69 -22.54 5.11
C VAL A 213 12.84 -22.02 5.94
N ARG A 214 12.62 -20.94 6.67
CA ARG A 214 13.46 -20.58 7.81
C ARG A 214 12.60 -20.23 9.00
N LEU A 215 12.69 -21.02 10.02
CA LEU A 215 12.16 -20.74 11.34
C LEU A 215 13.30 -20.24 12.20
N ASN A 216 13.42 -18.91 12.39
CA ASN A 216 14.33 -18.33 13.38
C ASN A 216 15.76 -18.90 13.30
N GLY A 217 16.29 -19.12 12.08
CA GLY A 217 17.57 -19.75 11.82
C GLY A 217 17.58 -21.28 11.90
N ILE A 218 16.45 -21.91 12.16
CA ILE A 218 16.32 -23.38 12.19
C ILE A 218 15.73 -23.84 10.86
N ALA A 219 16.48 -24.65 10.12
CA ALA A 219 15.96 -25.32 8.94
C ALA A 219 14.89 -26.32 9.37
N GLY A 220 13.66 -26.09 8.99
CA GLY A 220 12.56 -26.99 9.29
C GLY A 220 11.29 -26.61 8.56
N ALA A 221 10.57 -27.58 8.01
CA ALA A 221 9.44 -27.36 7.14
C ALA A 221 8.21 -26.87 7.89
N VAL A 222 8.03 -25.56 8.01
CA VAL A 222 6.71 -25.00 8.33
C VAL A 222 6.31 -24.07 7.19
N TYR A 223 5.54 -24.60 6.25
CA TYR A 223 4.91 -23.80 5.23
C TYR A 223 3.75 -23.03 5.87
N GLY A 224 3.59 -21.75 5.51
CA GLY A 224 2.32 -21.06 5.72
C GLY A 224 1.19 -21.86 5.07
N ILE A 225 -0.04 -21.70 5.54
CA ILE A 225 -1.21 -22.43 4.99
C ILE A 225 -1.31 -22.27 3.45
N GLY A 226 -0.84 -21.11 2.92
CA GLY A 226 -0.78 -20.85 1.48
C GLY A 226 0.40 -21.46 0.72
N GLY A 227 1.29 -22.20 1.38
CA GLY A 227 2.50 -22.76 0.77
C GLY A 227 3.69 -21.81 0.68
N TYR A 228 3.53 -20.55 1.08
CA TYR A 228 4.59 -19.54 1.05
C TYR A 228 4.86 -19.01 2.46
N PHE A 229 6.11 -18.61 2.69
CA PHE A 229 6.54 -18.03 3.96
C PHE A 229 6.90 -16.55 3.77
N GLY A 230 6.24 -15.67 4.51
CA GLY A 230 6.49 -14.23 4.44
C GLY A 230 7.70 -13.84 5.28
N THR A 231 8.62 -13.06 4.71
CA THR A 231 9.83 -12.56 5.38
C THR A 231 9.86 -11.06 5.56
N ARG A 232 8.75 -10.38 5.30
CA ARG A 232 8.72 -8.91 5.21
C ARG A 232 9.23 -8.20 6.45
N PHE A 233 8.91 -8.68 7.65
CA PHE A 233 9.32 -8.10 8.93
C PHE A 233 10.34 -8.96 9.66
N VAL A 234 10.92 -9.93 8.96
CA VAL A 234 11.91 -10.84 9.53
C VAL A 234 13.30 -10.25 9.33
N ASN A 235 13.92 -9.79 10.41
CA ASN A 235 15.31 -9.40 10.46
C ASN A 235 16.16 -10.58 10.89
N GLU A 236 16.88 -11.18 9.95
CA GLU A 236 17.67 -12.40 10.19
C GLU A 236 18.83 -12.16 11.17
N ASP A 237 19.32 -10.92 11.30
CA ASP A 237 20.36 -10.57 12.26
C ASP A 237 19.89 -10.71 13.72
N LEU A 238 18.58 -10.73 13.93
CA LEU A 238 17.98 -10.92 15.25
C LEU A 238 17.70 -12.40 15.58
N PHE A 239 17.95 -13.33 14.67
CA PHE A 239 17.76 -14.75 14.95
C PHE A 239 18.59 -15.18 16.15
N ASN A 240 17.98 -15.98 17.03
CA ASN A 240 18.58 -16.47 18.28
C ASN A 240 18.96 -15.37 19.28
N THR A 241 18.48 -14.14 19.11
CA THR A 241 18.60 -13.06 20.09
C THR A 241 17.30 -12.86 20.86
N ALA A 242 17.36 -12.19 22.02
CA ALA A 242 16.16 -11.83 22.76
C ALA A 242 15.20 -10.95 21.93
N ALA A 243 15.73 -10.01 21.15
CA ALA A 243 14.94 -9.10 20.32
C ALA A 243 14.25 -9.79 19.13
N GLY A 244 14.69 -10.98 18.75
CA GLY A 244 14.10 -11.78 17.68
C GLY A 244 13.02 -12.77 18.12
N GLN A 245 12.69 -12.83 19.42
CA GLN A 245 11.82 -13.87 19.98
C GLN A 245 10.58 -13.29 20.66
N SER A 246 9.51 -14.09 20.68
CA SER A 246 8.28 -13.78 21.41
C SER A 246 7.74 -12.37 21.08
N ASN A 247 7.50 -11.55 22.10
CA ASN A 247 6.99 -10.19 22.02
C ASN A 247 8.05 -9.11 22.30
N THR A 248 9.31 -9.42 22.08
CA THR A 248 10.45 -8.54 22.39
C THR A 248 11.05 -7.85 21.16
N ASN A 249 10.39 -7.96 20.01
CA ASN A 249 10.89 -7.36 18.78
C ASN A 249 10.89 -5.83 18.85
N THR A 250 11.93 -5.23 18.31
CA THR A 250 12.17 -3.78 18.33
C THR A 250 12.39 -3.19 16.92
N THR A 251 12.05 -3.92 15.87
CA THR A 251 12.06 -3.36 14.52
C THR A 251 11.02 -2.27 14.38
N ASP A 252 11.41 -1.11 13.87
CA ASP A 252 10.50 0.01 13.65
C ASP A 252 9.46 -0.30 12.58
N ALA A 253 8.23 0.20 12.77
CA ALA A 253 7.14 -0.05 11.85
C ALA A 253 6.85 1.16 10.96
N PRO A 254 7.05 1.07 9.64
CA PRO A 254 6.67 2.11 8.70
C PRO A 254 5.14 2.22 8.61
N ILE A 255 4.60 3.43 8.86
CA ILE A 255 3.16 3.73 8.79
C ILE A 255 2.81 4.40 7.47
N MET A 256 3.64 5.35 7.03
CA MET A 256 3.48 6.08 5.78
C MET A 256 4.84 6.31 5.13
N LYS A 257 4.95 5.97 3.87
CA LYS A 257 6.18 6.07 3.07
C LYS A 257 5.93 6.85 1.78
N LEU A 258 6.97 7.48 1.25
CA LEU A 258 6.89 8.21 -0.01
C LEU A 258 6.40 7.33 -1.16
N ASN A 259 6.87 6.10 -1.27
CA ASN A 259 6.44 5.20 -2.36
C ASN A 259 4.91 5.04 -2.43
N GLU A 260 4.22 5.05 -1.30
CA GLU A 260 2.77 5.00 -1.28
C GLU A 260 2.15 6.30 -1.81
N VAL A 261 2.69 7.43 -1.41
CA VAL A 261 2.21 8.75 -1.90
C VAL A 261 2.39 8.85 -3.42
N LEU A 262 3.54 8.40 -3.95
CA LEU A 262 3.77 8.34 -5.39
C LEU A 262 2.73 7.48 -6.11
N LEU A 263 2.37 6.35 -5.52
CA LEU A 263 1.35 5.45 -6.06
C LEU A 263 -0.05 6.04 -5.95
N ASN A 264 -0.37 6.71 -4.84
CA ASN A 264 -1.66 7.38 -4.67
C ASN A 264 -1.86 8.49 -5.72
N TYR A 265 -0.81 9.30 -5.97
CA TYR A 265 -0.82 10.29 -7.05
C TYR A 265 -1.13 9.64 -8.39
N LEU A 266 -0.38 8.61 -8.72
CA LEU A 266 -0.44 8.00 -10.04
C LEU A 266 -1.76 7.28 -10.28
N GLU A 267 -2.28 6.58 -9.27
CA GLU A 267 -3.59 5.91 -9.34
C GLU A 267 -4.71 6.94 -9.49
N ALA A 268 -4.70 8.01 -8.69
CA ALA A 268 -5.68 9.08 -8.83
C ALA A 268 -5.61 9.77 -10.21
N ALA A 269 -4.41 10.02 -10.73
CA ALA A 269 -4.21 10.59 -12.07
C ALA A 269 -4.74 9.66 -13.18
N ALA A 270 -4.52 8.35 -13.06
CA ALA A 270 -5.01 7.36 -14.03
C ALA A 270 -6.55 7.25 -13.99
N GLU A 271 -7.14 7.24 -12.79
CA GLU A 271 -8.60 7.21 -12.62
C GLU A 271 -9.27 8.46 -13.21
N LEU A 272 -8.68 9.64 -12.98
CA LEU A 272 -9.14 10.89 -13.56
C LEU A 272 -8.96 10.93 -15.08
N ASN A 273 -7.87 10.37 -15.61
CA ASN A 273 -7.65 10.24 -17.05
C ASN A 273 -8.72 9.37 -17.70
N ASP A 274 -9.08 8.25 -17.08
CA ASP A 274 -10.15 7.37 -17.54
C ASP A 274 -11.51 8.10 -17.58
N MET A 275 -11.75 8.98 -16.61
CA MET A 275 -12.96 9.82 -16.53
C MET A 275 -12.89 11.07 -17.45
N GLY A 276 -11.82 11.27 -18.19
CA GLY A 276 -11.63 12.46 -19.04
C GLY A 276 -11.39 13.76 -18.30
N ALA A 277 -11.10 13.69 -16.98
CA ALA A 277 -10.85 14.85 -16.13
C ALA A 277 -9.36 15.21 -16.01
N TYR A 278 -8.47 14.34 -16.47
CA TYR A 278 -7.02 14.56 -16.50
C TYR A 278 -6.42 13.92 -17.75
N THR A 279 -5.26 14.38 -18.18
CA THR A 279 -4.48 13.75 -19.25
C THR A 279 -3.19 13.18 -18.66
N LEU A 280 -3.14 11.87 -18.53
CA LEU A 280 -1.95 11.17 -18.03
C LEU A 280 -0.79 11.31 -19.01
N SER A 281 0.39 11.60 -18.51
CA SER A 281 1.60 11.84 -19.30
C SER A 281 2.74 10.90 -18.89
N GLN A 282 3.75 10.77 -19.76
CA GLN A 282 4.99 10.04 -19.42
C GLN A 282 5.66 10.62 -18.16
N LYS A 283 5.60 11.95 -17.99
CA LYS A 283 6.15 12.61 -16.81
C LYS A 283 5.51 12.10 -15.52
N ASP A 284 4.20 11.82 -15.50
CA ASP A 284 3.53 11.28 -14.31
C ASP A 284 4.09 9.90 -13.95
N LEU A 285 4.39 9.06 -14.96
CA LEU A 285 5.04 7.77 -14.73
C LEU A 285 6.47 7.94 -14.23
N ASP A 286 7.21 8.87 -14.80
CA ASP A 286 8.64 9.06 -14.49
C ASP A 286 8.85 9.54 -13.05
N ILE A 287 8.01 10.48 -12.58
CA ILE A 287 8.11 11.02 -11.21
C ILE A 287 7.48 10.12 -10.14
N THR A 288 6.88 8.99 -10.52
CA THR A 288 6.18 8.08 -9.60
C THR A 288 6.69 6.65 -9.73
N ILE A 289 6.07 5.84 -10.59
CA ILE A 289 6.39 4.41 -10.69
C ILE A 289 7.84 4.17 -11.09
N ASN A 290 8.36 4.96 -12.04
CA ASN A 290 9.71 4.78 -12.53
C ASN A 290 10.75 5.15 -11.44
N GLU A 291 10.44 6.09 -10.54
CA GLU A 291 11.23 6.34 -9.34
C GLU A 291 11.30 5.13 -8.41
N ILE A 292 10.17 4.44 -8.22
CA ILE A 292 10.10 3.23 -7.39
C ILE A 292 10.84 2.06 -8.06
N ARG A 293 10.67 1.92 -9.39
CA ARG A 293 11.27 0.81 -10.16
C ARG A 293 12.78 0.92 -10.31
N LYS A 294 13.32 2.14 -10.35
CA LYS A 294 14.77 2.40 -10.43
C LYS A 294 15.50 2.29 -9.08
N ARG A 295 14.79 2.04 -7.96
CA ARG A 295 15.42 1.77 -6.66
C ARG A 295 16.57 0.78 -6.83
N ALA A 296 17.73 1.03 -6.22
CA ALA A 296 18.93 0.22 -6.44
C ALA A 296 18.73 -1.27 -6.15
N SER A 297 18.01 -1.61 -5.06
CA SER A 297 17.69 -3.01 -4.71
C SER A 297 16.54 -3.62 -5.53
N VAL A 298 15.92 -2.87 -6.44
CA VAL A 298 14.78 -3.32 -7.28
C VAL A 298 15.19 -3.35 -8.75
N ASN A 299 15.67 -2.25 -9.29
CA ASN A 299 16.21 -2.11 -10.65
C ASN A 299 15.35 -2.76 -11.74
N MET A 300 14.05 -2.49 -11.73
CA MET A 300 13.11 -3.00 -12.72
C MET A 300 13.03 -2.06 -13.94
N PRO A 301 12.78 -2.59 -15.15
CA PRO A 301 12.62 -1.76 -16.35
C PRO A 301 11.57 -0.68 -16.20
N ALA A 302 11.81 0.50 -16.77
CA ALA A 302 10.86 1.61 -16.74
C ALA A 302 9.56 1.30 -17.51
N VAL A 303 8.46 1.86 -17.02
CA VAL A 303 7.17 1.83 -17.69
C VAL A 303 7.06 3.05 -18.60
N THR A 304 6.62 2.84 -19.83
CA THR A 304 6.37 3.90 -20.81
C THR A 304 4.90 3.95 -21.21
N LEU A 305 4.43 5.15 -21.48
CA LEU A 305 3.09 5.39 -21.98
C LEU A 305 3.07 5.26 -23.52
N SER A 306 2.28 4.33 -24.05
CA SER A 306 2.11 4.10 -25.48
C SER A 306 0.64 4.29 -25.86
N GLY A 307 0.28 5.51 -26.27
CA GLY A 307 -1.11 5.89 -26.44
C GLY A 307 -1.89 5.79 -25.13
N LYS A 308 -2.89 4.93 -25.08
CA LYS A 308 -3.66 4.62 -23.85
C LYS A 308 -3.12 3.41 -23.06
N ASN A 309 -2.03 2.78 -23.54
CA ASN A 309 -1.49 1.58 -22.94
C ASN A 309 -0.18 1.86 -22.23
N PHE A 310 0.16 1.01 -21.27
CA PHE A 310 1.46 0.96 -20.63
C PHE A 310 2.32 -0.09 -21.32
N SER A 311 3.60 0.20 -21.48
CA SER A 311 4.55 -0.73 -22.09
C SER A 311 5.86 -0.75 -21.31
N VAL A 312 6.58 -1.86 -21.43
CA VAL A 312 7.94 -2.04 -20.92
C VAL A 312 8.79 -2.56 -22.06
N ASN A 313 9.91 -1.91 -22.35
CA ASN A 313 10.80 -2.29 -23.46
C ASN A 313 10.05 -2.44 -24.81
N GLY A 314 9.01 -1.61 -25.04
CA GLY A 314 8.21 -1.65 -26.25
C GLY A 314 7.10 -2.72 -26.28
N VAL A 315 7.01 -3.57 -25.24
CA VAL A 315 5.96 -4.58 -25.11
C VAL A 315 4.82 -4.01 -24.28
N ILE A 316 3.61 -3.99 -24.82
CA ILE A 316 2.41 -3.55 -24.11
C ILE A 316 2.13 -4.52 -22.98
N ILE A 317 1.95 -3.97 -21.76
CA ILE A 317 1.64 -4.77 -20.56
C ILE A 317 0.20 -5.26 -20.68
N ASN A 318 0.01 -6.56 -20.57
CA ASN A 318 -1.27 -7.24 -20.50
C ASN A 318 -1.20 -8.39 -19.49
N ASP A 319 -2.22 -8.54 -18.65
CA ASP A 319 -2.27 -9.67 -17.69
C ASP A 319 -3.60 -10.40 -17.90
N PRO A 320 -3.59 -11.53 -18.64
CA PRO A 320 -4.80 -12.26 -18.98
C PRO A 320 -5.53 -12.84 -17.75
N ASP A 321 -4.80 -13.17 -16.68
CA ASP A 321 -5.39 -13.74 -15.47
C ASP A 321 -6.18 -12.70 -14.66
N ARG A 322 -5.89 -11.41 -14.92
CA ARG A 322 -6.50 -10.27 -14.24
C ARG A 322 -7.33 -9.40 -15.15
N ASP A 323 -7.52 -9.83 -16.39
CA ASP A 323 -8.48 -9.21 -17.31
C ASP A 323 -9.90 -9.54 -16.87
N LEU A 324 -10.58 -8.56 -16.31
CA LEU A 324 -11.98 -8.69 -15.87
C LEU A 324 -12.97 -8.57 -17.03
N GLY A 325 -12.50 -8.52 -18.28
CA GLY A 325 -13.37 -8.36 -19.45
C GLY A 325 -14.05 -7.00 -19.54
N ASN A 326 -13.66 -6.03 -18.74
CA ASN A 326 -14.22 -4.69 -18.70
C ASN A 326 -13.13 -3.67 -19.03
N SER A 327 -13.22 -3.01 -20.18
CA SER A 327 -12.19 -2.11 -20.70
C SER A 327 -11.88 -0.94 -19.76
N GLU A 328 -12.85 -0.48 -18.98
CA GLU A 328 -12.71 0.64 -18.04
C GLU A 328 -11.91 0.25 -16.78
N VAL A 329 -12.12 -0.95 -16.28
CA VAL A 329 -11.36 -1.50 -15.15
C VAL A 329 -9.93 -1.86 -15.57
N LEU A 330 -9.71 -2.14 -16.85
CA LEU A 330 -8.44 -2.59 -17.40
C LEU A 330 -7.31 -1.55 -17.29
N VAL A 331 -7.60 -0.26 -17.43
CA VAL A 331 -6.58 0.79 -17.33
C VAL A 331 -6.04 0.88 -15.92
N THR A 332 -6.91 0.92 -14.93
CA THR A 332 -6.54 0.95 -13.52
C THR A 332 -5.83 -0.34 -13.09
N MET A 333 -6.28 -1.48 -13.62
CA MET A 333 -5.66 -2.77 -13.34
C MET A 333 -4.29 -2.93 -13.98
N LYS A 334 -4.13 -2.57 -15.25
CA LYS A 334 -2.82 -2.55 -15.94
C LYS A 334 -1.83 -1.67 -15.18
N PHE A 335 -2.34 -0.59 -14.64
CA PHE A 335 -1.57 0.32 -13.81
C PHE A 335 -1.14 -0.34 -12.49
N ARG A 336 -2.06 -0.98 -11.77
CA ARG A 336 -1.78 -1.69 -10.51
C ARG A 336 -0.84 -2.87 -10.70
N LEU A 337 -0.97 -3.61 -11.79
CA LEU A 337 -0.08 -4.71 -12.14
C LEU A 337 1.36 -4.27 -12.38
N SER A 338 1.54 -3.11 -13.01
CA SER A 338 2.87 -2.51 -13.17
C SER A 338 3.57 -2.22 -11.85
N PHE A 339 2.82 -2.24 -10.73
CA PHE A 339 3.30 -1.92 -9.37
C PHE A 339 3.49 -3.14 -8.48
N GLY A 340 3.11 -4.34 -8.91
CA GLY A 340 3.05 -5.49 -8.02
C GLY A 340 1.97 -5.33 -6.93
N LYS A 341 0.88 -4.62 -7.24
CA LYS A 341 -0.28 -4.46 -6.34
C LYS A 341 -1.45 -5.32 -6.83
N TYR A 342 -2.17 -5.86 -5.89
CA TYR A 342 -3.30 -6.74 -6.06
C TYR A 342 -4.49 -6.12 -6.76
N VAL A 343 -5.12 -6.91 -7.62
CA VAL A 343 -6.51 -6.71 -8.03
C VAL A 343 -7.26 -8.03 -7.98
N VAL A 344 -8.43 -8.03 -7.38
CA VAL A 344 -9.27 -9.21 -7.20
C VAL A 344 -10.41 -9.21 -8.22
N LYS A 345 -10.68 -10.38 -8.80
CA LYS A 345 -11.73 -10.62 -9.80
C LYS A 345 -13.16 -10.33 -9.35
N ASP A 346 -13.41 -10.16 -8.06
CA ASP A 346 -14.75 -9.90 -7.55
C ASP A 346 -14.85 -8.50 -6.96
N ALA A 347 -15.62 -7.67 -7.64
CA ALA A 347 -15.89 -6.30 -7.20
C ALA A 347 -16.50 -6.23 -5.79
N SER A 348 -17.19 -7.30 -5.30
CA SER A 348 -17.75 -7.34 -3.94
C SER A 348 -16.67 -7.47 -2.84
N ASN A 349 -15.51 -8.03 -3.19
CA ASN A 349 -14.37 -8.20 -2.31
C ASN A 349 -13.26 -7.17 -2.54
N TRP A 350 -13.42 -6.29 -3.53
CA TRP A 350 -12.36 -5.42 -4.01
C TRP A 350 -11.88 -4.43 -2.96
N CYS A 351 -12.80 -3.78 -2.25
CA CYS A 351 -12.45 -2.84 -1.18
C CYS A 351 -11.76 -3.50 0.01
N MET A 352 -12.17 -4.71 0.38
CA MET A 352 -11.57 -5.44 1.50
C MET A 352 -10.20 -6.00 1.15
N LYS A 353 -9.99 -6.45 -0.08
CA LYS A 353 -8.74 -7.08 -0.52
C LYS A 353 -7.71 -6.11 -1.09
N ALA A 354 -8.12 -5.03 -1.76
CA ALA A 354 -7.22 -3.92 -2.09
C ALA A 354 -6.70 -3.28 -0.81
N PHE A 355 -7.52 -3.22 0.23
CA PHE A 355 -7.12 -2.75 1.55
C PHE A 355 -6.25 -3.77 2.29
N ALA A 356 -6.54 -5.06 2.23
CA ALA A 356 -5.68 -6.10 2.79
C ALA A 356 -4.30 -6.11 2.11
N SER A 357 -4.23 -5.92 0.80
CA SER A 357 -2.95 -5.83 0.09
C SER A 357 -2.25 -4.49 0.25
N MET A 358 -2.96 -3.38 0.47
CA MET A 358 -2.37 -2.14 1.01
C MET A 358 -1.85 -2.35 2.43
N ILE A 359 -2.56 -3.09 3.28
CA ILE A 359 -2.12 -3.46 4.64
C ILE A 359 -0.83 -4.28 4.57
N PHE A 360 -0.75 -5.29 3.73
CA PHE A 360 0.47 -6.08 3.53
C PHE A 360 1.57 -5.28 2.83
N ALA A 361 1.22 -4.37 1.92
CA ALA A 361 2.19 -3.48 1.29
C ALA A 361 2.70 -2.36 2.22
N VAL A 362 1.98 -2.00 3.28
CA VAL A 362 2.26 -0.84 4.14
C VAL A 362 2.53 -1.19 5.60
N GLY A 363 2.32 -2.43 6.04
CA GLY A 363 2.63 -2.84 7.42
C GLY A 363 1.56 -2.48 8.44
N GLU A 364 0.29 -2.53 8.08
CA GLU A 364 -0.83 -2.12 8.94
C GLU A 364 -1.31 -3.16 9.98
N ASN A 365 -0.53 -4.18 10.29
CA ASN A 365 -0.88 -5.03 11.44
C ASN A 365 -0.81 -4.30 12.80
N CYS A 366 -0.27 -3.08 12.85
CA CYS A 366 -0.22 -2.25 14.06
C CYS A 366 -1.44 -1.36 14.32
N ILE A 367 -2.33 -1.13 13.35
CA ILE A 367 -3.47 -0.19 13.51
C ILE A 367 -4.75 -0.88 14.03
N MET A 368 -4.82 -2.20 14.06
CA MET A 368 -6.01 -2.91 14.53
C MET A 368 -6.06 -3.15 16.05
N ARG A 369 -5.20 -2.53 16.84
CA ARG A 369 -5.23 -2.62 18.31
C ARG A 369 -5.06 -1.27 19.01
N ILE A 370 -5.80 -0.28 18.60
CA ILE A 370 -6.13 0.86 19.46
C ILE A 370 -7.64 1.08 19.37
#